data_0c4e8fa4d477d7285e45357cee576dfd
#
_entry.id   0c4e8fa4d477d7285e45357cee576dfd
#
_cell.length_a   1.000
_cell.length_b   1.000
_cell.length_c   1.000
_cell.angle_alpha   90.00
_cell.angle_beta   90.00
_cell.angle_gamma   90.00
#
_symmetry.space_group_name_H-M   'P 1'
#
loop_
_entity.id
_entity.type
_entity.pdbx_description
1 polymer ?
#
loop_
_entity_poly.entity_id
_entity_poly.type
_entity_poly.pdbx_seq_one_letter_code
_entity_poly.pdbx_strand_id
1 'polypeptide(L)'
;MEGLFSSRWYRVAGVHPRLRSHVHVSRHVYRGQVWYLLQDQSSGRHHRVDEIAFQFIGRMDGQRSTDEIWHSLLNQLGERTPTQDETIEILCQLSDNDLLQCEITPNVA
;
A
#
# COMPACT_ATOMS: atom_id res chain seq x y z
N MET A 1 13.37 18.34 -0.22
CA MET A 1 11.94 18.30 -0.25
C MET A 1 11.39 17.66 1.01
N GLU A 2 10.75 18.50 1.80
CA GLU A 2 10.11 18.02 3.02
C GLU A 2 8.89 17.17 2.67
N GLY A 3 8.57 16.24 3.49
CA GLY A 3 7.39 15.42 3.34
C GLY A 3 7.52 14.25 2.40
N LEU A 4 8.45 14.26 1.44
CA LEU A 4 8.62 13.12 0.56
C LEU A 4 9.27 11.94 1.28
N PHE A 5 10.26 12.21 2.10
CA PHE A 5 11.03 11.18 2.81
C PHE A 5 10.61 11.11 4.27
N SER A 6 10.75 9.92 4.86
CA SER A 6 10.40 9.68 6.26
C SER A 6 11.59 9.11 7.03
N SER A 7 11.79 9.61 8.24
CA SER A 7 12.84 9.06 9.12
C SER A 7 12.50 7.64 9.58
N ARG A 8 11.24 7.21 9.40
CA ARG A 8 10.81 5.86 9.79
C ARG A 8 10.84 4.87 8.63
N TRP A 9 11.28 5.33 7.44
CA TRP A 9 11.24 4.50 6.23
C TRP A 9 11.98 3.18 6.40
N TYR A 10 13.08 3.20 7.16
CA TYR A 10 13.87 1.98 7.36
C TYR A 10 13.05 0.82 7.94
N ARG A 11 11.95 1.11 8.61
CA ARG A 11 11.11 0.07 9.22
C ARG A 11 10.38 -0.78 8.20
N VAL A 12 10.10 -0.21 7.04
CA VAL A 12 9.32 -0.91 6.01
C VAL A 12 10.10 -1.11 4.71
N ALA A 13 11.21 -0.41 4.54
CA ALA A 13 11.91 -0.36 3.26
C ALA A 13 12.30 -1.75 2.75
N GLY A 14 12.73 -2.62 3.63
CA GLY A 14 13.23 -3.94 3.26
C GLY A 14 12.20 -5.06 3.27
N VAL A 15 10.96 -4.79 3.67
CA VAL A 15 9.95 -5.85 3.68
C VAL A 15 9.35 -6.05 2.30
N HIS A 16 8.85 -7.24 2.04
CA HIS A 16 8.31 -7.64 0.73
C HIS A 16 6.81 -7.88 0.86
N PRO A 17 6.00 -6.81 0.76
CA PRO A 17 4.57 -6.92 1.03
C PRO A 17 3.81 -7.51 -0.14
N ARG A 18 2.68 -8.15 0.19
CA ARG A 18 1.68 -8.55 -0.80
C ARG A 18 0.33 -8.59 -0.12
N LEU A 19 -0.73 -8.56 -0.92
CA LEU A 19 -2.07 -8.79 -0.39
C LEU A 19 -2.23 -10.26 -0.03
N ARG A 20 -3.01 -10.53 1.00
CA ARG A 20 -3.32 -11.92 1.35
C ARG A 20 -4.10 -12.59 0.22
N SER A 21 -3.97 -13.91 0.10
CA SER A 21 -4.48 -14.65 -1.06
C SER A 21 -5.99 -14.59 -1.23
N HIS A 22 -6.73 -14.30 -0.15
CA HIS A 22 -8.19 -14.23 -0.20
C HIS A 22 -8.72 -12.82 -0.42
N VAL A 23 -7.84 -11.87 -0.72
CA VAL A 23 -8.26 -10.48 -0.95
C VAL A 23 -8.65 -10.30 -2.40
N HIS A 24 -9.84 -9.79 -2.61
CA HIS A 24 -10.35 -9.41 -3.92
C HIS A 24 -10.33 -7.91 -4.07
N VAL A 25 -10.01 -7.45 -5.26
CA VAL A 25 -9.96 -6.02 -5.56
C VAL A 25 -11.05 -5.72 -6.58
N SER A 26 -11.87 -4.71 -6.29
CA SER A 26 -12.85 -4.22 -7.25
C SER A 26 -12.72 -2.72 -7.41
N ARG A 27 -12.85 -2.27 -8.67
CA ARG A 27 -12.72 -0.87 -9.03
C ARG A 27 -14.10 -0.26 -9.09
N HIS A 28 -14.27 0.88 -8.45
CA HIS A 28 -15.54 1.61 -8.43
C HIS A 28 -15.33 3.05 -8.82
N VAL A 29 -16.31 3.61 -9.50
CA VAL A 29 -16.32 5.04 -9.80
C VAL A 29 -17.52 5.64 -9.08
N TYR A 30 -17.26 6.66 -8.29
CA TYR A 30 -18.30 7.36 -7.56
C TYR A 30 -18.06 8.85 -7.64
N ARG A 31 -19.02 9.58 -8.17
CA ARG A 31 -18.93 11.04 -8.36
C ARG A 31 -17.70 11.46 -9.14
N GLY A 32 -17.36 10.68 -10.18
CA GLY A 32 -16.21 10.97 -11.03
C GLY A 32 -14.87 10.60 -10.44
N GLN A 33 -14.82 10.01 -9.26
CA GLN A 33 -13.59 9.61 -8.59
C GLN A 33 -13.47 8.09 -8.57
N VAL A 34 -12.27 7.60 -8.85
CA VAL A 34 -11.98 6.17 -8.86
C VAL A 34 -11.57 5.71 -7.47
N TRP A 35 -12.18 4.62 -7.01
CA TRP A 35 -11.86 3.97 -5.74
C TRP A 35 -11.63 2.50 -5.96
N TYR A 36 -10.82 1.90 -5.12
CA TYR A 36 -10.60 0.46 -5.14
C TYR A 36 -11.01 -0.11 -3.80
N LEU A 37 -11.86 -1.14 -3.83
CA LEU A 37 -12.29 -1.85 -2.64
C LEU A 37 -11.47 -3.12 -2.53
N LEU A 38 -10.76 -3.27 -1.43
CA LEU A 38 -10.01 -4.48 -1.09
C LEU A 38 -10.86 -5.23 -0.07
N GLN A 39 -11.21 -6.46 -0.40
CA GLN A 39 -12.12 -7.24 0.46
C GLN A 39 -11.59 -8.65 0.64
N ASP A 40 -11.45 -9.05 1.90
CA ASP A 40 -11.11 -10.42 2.26
C ASP A 40 -12.40 -11.22 2.40
N GLN A 41 -12.62 -12.13 1.46
CA GLN A 41 -13.87 -12.88 1.42
C GLN A 41 -14.02 -13.86 2.60
N SER A 42 -12.90 -14.29 3.19
CA SER A 42 -12.98 -15.25 4.29
C SER A 42 -13.36 -14.58 5.61
N SER A 43 -12.92 -13.35 5.85
CA SER A 43 -13.19 -12.64 7.10
C SER A 43 -14.27 -11.57 6.97
N GLY A 44 -14.55 -11.14 5.75
CA GLY A 44 -15.44 -10.01 5.50
C GLY A 44 -14.79 -8.65 5.73
N ARG A 45 -13.51 -8.62 6.08
CA ARG A 45 -12.81 -7.35 6.27
C ARG A 45 -12.58 -6.67 4.94
N HIS A 46 -12.64 -5.34 4.95
CA HIS A 46 -12.47 -4.57 3.72
C HIS A 46 -11.84 -3.24 4.01
N HIS A 47 -11.30 -2.62 2.97
CA HIS A 47 -10.71 -1.29 3.04
C HIS A 47 -10.79 -0.65 1.67
N ARG A 48 -11.16 0.63 1.64
CA ARG A 48 -11.25 1.39 0.40
C ARG A 48 -10.05 2.29 0.25
N VAL A 49 -9.44 2.28 -0.93
CA VAL A 49 -8.26 3.11 -1.20
C VAL A 49 -8.51 3.93 -2.47
N ASP A 50 -7.82 5.05 -2.57
CA ASP A 50 -7.90 5.86 -3.77
C ASP A 50 -6.95 5.32 -4.86
N GLU A 51 -6.99 5.95 -6.01
CA GLU A 51 -6.21 5.47 -7.16
C GLU A 51 -4.71 5.55 -6.92
N ILE A 52 -4.25 6.59 -6.26
CA ILE A 52 -2.81 6.75 -6.00
C ILE A 52 -2.31 5.66 -5.03
N ALA A 53 -3.06 5.41 -3.96
CA ALA A 53 -2.70 4.33 -3.04
C ALA A 53 -2.69 2.99 -3.75
N PHE A 54 -3.64 2.76 -4.65
CA PHE A 54 -3.68 1.50 -5.38
C PHE A 54 -2.53 1.36 -6.36
N GLN A 55 -1.95 2.44 -6.85
CA GLN A 55 -0.73 2.35 -7.67
C GLN A 55 0.39 1.65 -6.90
N PHE A 56 0.50 1.91 -5.61
CA PHE A 56 1.46 1.19 -4.77
C PHE A 56 1.00 -0.25 -4.54
N ILE A 57 -0.23 -0.42 -4.11
CA ILE A 57 -0.78 -1.74 -3.74
C ILE A 57 -0.73 -2.71 -4.92
N GLY A 58 -1.02 -2.23 -6.12
CA GLY A 58 -1.02 -3.06 -7.31
C GLY A 58 0.34 -3.58 -7.72
N ARG A 59 1.42 -2.99 -7.18
CA ARG A 59 2.78 -3.44 -7.46
C ARG A 59 3.33 -4.40 -6.42
N MET A 60 2.60 -4.61 -5.34
CA MET A 60 3.01 -5.55 -4.29
C MET A 60 2.87 -6.97 -4.78
N ASP A 61 3.95 -7.72 -4.75
CA ASP A 61 3.97 -9.10 -5.25
C ASP A 61 4.70 -10.07 -4.33
N GLY A 62 5.15 -9.58 -3.18
CA GLY A 62 5.91 -10.41 -2.23
C GLY A 62 7.36 -10.61 -2.63
N GLN A 63 7.76 -10.13 -3.81
CA GLN A 63 9.14 -10.28 -4.33
C GLN A 63 9.91 -8.99 -4.25
N ARG A 64 9.26 -7.87 -4.56
CA ARG A 64 9.90 -6.56 -4.50
C ARG A 64 9.75 -5.99 -3.11
N SER A 65 10.79 -5.29 -2.64
CA SER A 65 10.74 -4.60 -1.37
C SER A 65 9.85 -3.35 -1.47
N THR A 66 9.37 -2.90 -0.33
CA THR A 66 8.64 -1.64 -0.25
C THR A 66 9.42 -0.50 -0.88
N ASP A 67 10.73 -0.44 -0.62
CA ASP A 67 11.58 0.60 -1.16
C ASP A 67 11.67 0.54 -2.68
N GLU A 68 11.81 -0.66 -3.23
CA GLU A 68 11.84 -0.85 -4.68
C GLU A 68 10.54 -0.40 -5.33
N ILE A 69 9.42 -0.76 -4.73
CA ILE A 69 8.11 -0.36 -5.24
C ILE A 69 7.97 1.16 -5.20
N TRP A 70 8.35 1.76 -4.08
CA TRP A 70 8.23 3.21 -3.91
C TRP A 70 9.07 3.98 -4.93
N HIS A 71 10.29 3.54 -5.17
CA HIS A 71 11.16 4.17 -6.16
C HIS A 71 10.63 3.99 -7.57
N SER A 72 10.03 2.84 -7.87
CA SER A 72 9.37 2.62 -9.15
C SER A 72 8.23 3.61 -9.36
N LEU A 73 7.45 3.86 -8.31
CA LEU A 73 6.39 4.86 -8.37
C LEU A 73 6.93 6.26 -8.57
N LEU A 74 8.00 6.60 -7.86
CA LEU A 74 8.61 7.92 -7.96
C LEU A 74 9.06 8.20 -9.39
N ASN A 75 9.63 7.21 -10.06
CA ASN A 75 10.03 7.34 -11.46
C ASN A 75 8.85 7.57 -12.39
N GLN A 76 7.71 6.97 -12.08
CA GLN A 76 6.53 7.03 -12.94
C GLN A 76 5.61 8.20 -12.64
N LEU A 77 5.38 8.49 -11.38
CA LEU A 77 4.39 9.47 -10.95
C LEU A 77 4.99 10.80 -10.55
N GLY A 78 6.31 10.83 -10.26
CA GLY A 78 6.96 12.08 -9.86
C GLY A 78 6.29 12.70 -8.65
N GLU A 79 5.79 13.93 -8.80
CA GLU A 79 5.17 14.67 -7.71
C GLU A 79 3.90 14.03 -7.18
N ARG A 80 3.26 13.15 -7.96
CA ARG A 80 2.03 12.47 -7.55
C ARG A 80 2.29 11.24 -6.70
N THR A 81 3.56 10.85 -6.53
CA THR A 81 3.93 9.71 -5.70
C THR A 81 3.51 9.96 -4.25
N PRO A 82 2.90 8.98 -3.57
CA PRO A 82 2.64 9.15 -2.14
C PRO A 82 3.97 9.33 -1.41
N THR A 83 3.94 10.12 -0.34
CA THR A 83 5.14 10.30 0.47
C THR A 83 5.48 8.98 1.17
N GLN A 84 6.70 8.90 1.69
CA GLN A 84 7.08 7.71 2.45
C GLN A 84 6.21 7.52 3.69
N ASP A 85 5.84 8.63 4.37
CA ASP A 85 4.91 8.54 5.50
C ASP A 85 3.54 8.05 5.07
N GLU A 86 3.03 8.54 3.95
CA GLU A 86 1.75 8.07 3.41
C GLU A 86 1.81 6.59 3.04
N THR A 87 2.94 6.15 2.50
CA THR A 87 3.14 4.75 2.14
C THR A 87 3.16 3.86 3.38
N ILE A 88 3.83 4.31 4.44
CA ILE A 88 3.81 3.59 5.73
C ILE A 88 2.37 3.48 6.22
N GLU A 89 1.61 4.57 6.11
CA GLU A 89 0.21 4.57 6.54
C GLU A 89 -0.63 3.57 5.74
N ILE A 90 -0.42 3.51 4.42
CA ILE A 90 -1.10 2.53 3.58
C ILE A 90 -0.83 1.11 4.09
N LEU A 91 0.44 0.79 4.32
CA LEU A 91 0.81 -0.55 4.79
C LEU A 91 0.22 -0.84 6.17
N CYS A 92 0.23 0.15 7.07
CA CYS A 92 -0.36 -0.03 8.39
C CYS A 92 -1.85 -0.27 8.33
N GLN A 93 -2.56 0.47 7.48
CA GLN A 93 -4.00 0.30 7.32
C GLN A 93 -4.34 -1.07 6.74
N LEU A 94 -3.56 -1.54 5.78
CA LEU A 94 -3.74 -2.89 5.24
C LEU A 94 -3.50 -3.95 6.31
N SER A 95 -2.46 -3.76 7.12
CA SER A 95 -2.13 -4.69 8.20
C SER A 95 -3.21 -4.70 9.26
N ASP A 96 -3.72 -3.52 9.64
CA ASP A 96 -4.77 -3.41 10.66
C ASP A 96 -6.07 -4.05 10.21
N ASN A 97 -6.34 -4.08 8.91
CA ASN A 97 -7.53 -4.72 8.36
C ASN A 97 -7.28 -6.17 7.95
N ASP A 98 -6.12 -6.70 8.29
CA ASP A 98 -5.75 -8.08 8.02
C ASP A 98 -5.74 -8.44 6.54
N LEU A 99 -5.36 -7.47 5.72
CA LEU A 99 -5.30 -7.62 4.26
C LEU A 99 -3.89 -7.80 3.73
N LEU A 100 -2.88 -7.55 4.57
CA LEU A 100 -1.48 -7.54 4.19
C LEU A 100 -0.76 -8.78 4.65
N GLN A 101 0.14 -9.27 3.79
CA GLN A 101 1.07 -10.33 4.15
C GLN A 101 2.49 -9.85 3.89
N CYS A 102 3.33 -9.86 4.91
CA CYS A 102 4.75 -9.55 4.78
C CYS A 102 5.51 -10.13 5.99
N GLU A 103 6.84 -10.06 5.94
CA GLU A 103 7.70 -10.74 6.92
C GLU A 103 7.54 -10.20 8.34
N ILE A 104 7.26 -8.89 8.44
CA ILE A 104 7.05 -8.25 9.74
C ILE A 104 5.83 -7.34 9.66
N THR A 105 5.28 -7.02 10.83
CA THR A 105 4.14 -6.11 10.90
C THR A 105 4.63 -4.67 10.77
N PRO A 106 4.11 -3.88 9.82
CA PRO A 106 4.62 -2.52 9.56
C PRO A 106 4.51 -1.55 10.74
N ASN A 107 3.55 -1.78 11.63
CA ASN A 107 3.33 -0.90 12.77
C ASN A 107 3.99 -1.38 14.06
N VAL A 108 4.90 -2.33 13.96
CA VAL A 108 5.75 -2.70 15.08
C VAL A 108 6.84 -1.64 15.22
N ALA A 109 6.96 -1.09 16.39
CA ALA A 109 7.92 -0.03 16.64
C ALA A 109 9.36 -0.56 16.66
#